data_07789cf1dd8f152f799b9f7c80ec5d53
#
_entry.id   07789cf1dd8f152f799b9f7c80ec5d53
#
_cell.length_a   1.000
_cell.length_b   1.000
_cell.length_c   1.000
_cell.angle_alpha   90.00
_cell.angle_beta   90.00
_cell.angle_gamma   90.00
#
_symmetry.space_group_name_H-M   'P 1'
#
loop_
_entity.id
_entity.type
_entity.pdbx_description
1 polymer ?
#
loop_
_entity_poly.entity_id
_entity_poly.type
_entity_poly.pdbx_seq_one_letter_code
_entity_poly.pdbx_strand_id
1 'polypeptide(L)'
;LGYSNWCIPASKVYHVGGGTLPNNNPRKLYYNYRNSLYMLFKNLPKRSLFLIIFIRLVLDGLSAFAYLLKGNFGFFKAVFMAHCSFWGKIGNQRRKRKTLKGIIIKKDNQILRRSIIIDFFLRKKRTFNSL
;
A
#
# COMPACT_ATOMS: atom_id res chain seq x y z
N LEU A 1 -11.03 4.84 -15.12
CA LEU A 1 -10.37 5.24 -16.38
C LEU A 1 -10.98 4.59 -17.61
N GLY A 2 -11.95 3.68 -17.47
CA GLY A 2 -12.61 3.02 -18.61
C GLY A 2 -11.80 1.92 -19.29
N TYR A 3 -10.57 1.64 -18.82
CA TYR A 3 -9.77 0.52 -19.32
C TYR A 3 -10.20 -0.79 -18.68
N SER A 4 -10.21 -1.88 -19.46
CA SER A 4 -10.40 -3.23 -18.95
C SER A 4 -9.05 -3.86 -18.59
N ASN A 5 -9.03 -4.63 -17.51
CA ASN A 5 -7.88 -5.45 -17.13
C ASN A 5 -8.15 -6.89 -17.54
N TRP A 6 -7.20 -7.51 -18.23
CA TRP A 6 -7.30 -8.89 -18.68
C TRP A 6 -6.29 -9.74 -17.94
N CYS A 7 -6.72 -10.88 -17.43
CA CYS A 7 -5.85 -11.91 -16.91
C CYS A 7 -5.70 -12.99 -17.98
N ILE A 8 -4.45 -13.31 -18.35
CA ILE A 8 -4.12 -14.35 -19.33
C ILE A 8 -3.44 -15.50 -18.56
N PRO A 9 -4.19 -16.53 -18.12
CA PRO A 9 -3.64 -17.61 -17.29
C PRO A 9 -2.54 -18.44 -17.96
N ALA A 10 -2.53 -18.45 -19.29
CA ALA A 10 -1.50 -19.17 -20.07
C ALA A 10 -0.16 -18.41 -20.13
N SER A 11 -0.13 -17.12 -19.75
CA SER A 11 1.11 -16.34 -19.73
C SER A 11 1.98 -16.73 -18.55
N LYS A 12 3.19 -17.22 -18.82
CA LYS A 12 4.17 -17.57 -17.79
C LYS A 12 5.32 -16.57 -17.82
N VAL A 13 5.56 -15.90 -16.71
CA VAL A 13 6.69 -14.96 -16.55
C VAL A 13 7.60 -15.48 -15.45
N TYR A 14 8.88 -15.69 -15.80
CA TYR A 14 9.91 -16.04 -14.81
C TYR A 14 10.44 -14.76 -14.17
N HIS A 15 10.35 -14.67 -12.86
CA HIS A 15 10.76 -13.48 -12.11
C HIS A 15 11.76 -13.84 -11.01
N VAL A 16 12.93 -13.18 -11.05
CA VAL A 16 13.93 -13.30 -9.98
C VAL A 16 13.55 -12.33 -8.86
N GLY A 17 12.99 -12.85 -7.78
CA GLY A 17 12.63 -12.06 -6.61
C GLY A 17 13.86 -11.42 -5.97
N GLY A 18 13.87 -10.09 -5.87
CA GLY A 18 14.98 -9.37 -5.22
C GLY A 18 16.20 -9.12 -6.08
N GLY A 19 16.14 -9.37 -7.40
CA GLY A 19 17.29 -9.18 -8.31
C GLY A 19 17.87 -7.77 -8.30
N THR A 20 17.06 -6.72 -8.22
CA THR A 20 17.53 -5.33 -8.18
C THR A 20 17.71 -4.82 -6.74
N LEU A 21 16.82 -5.18 -5.84
CA LEU A 21 16.86 -4.80 -4.42
C LEU A 21 16.54 -6.03 -3.57
N PRO A 22 17.50 -6.55 -2.79
CA PRO A 22 17.28 -7.67 -1.87
C PRO A 22 16.12 -7.39 -0.91
N ASN A 23 15.42 -8.45 -0.46
CA ASN A 23 14.29 -8.30 0.45
C ASN A 23 14.68 -7.64 1.79
N ASN A 24 15.91 -7.86 2.23
CA ASN A 24 16.48 -7.29 3.47
C ASN A 24 17.20 -5.95 3.22
N ASN A 25 16.62 -5.05 2.43
CA ASN A 25 17.21 -3.75 2.12
C ASN A 25 16.32 -2.62 2.64
N PRO A 26 16.80 -1.72 3.53
CA PRO A 26 16.06 -0.58 4.05
C PRO A 26 15.52 0.35 2.94
N ARG A 27 16.25 0.50 1.83
CA ARG A 27 15.80 1.31 0.69
C ARG A 27 14.55 0.73 0.02
N LYS A 28 14.47 -0.61 -0.09
CA LYS A 28 13.27 -1.30 -0.59
C LYS A 28 12.08 -1.04 0.35
N LEU A 29 12.31 -1.15 1.65
CA LEU A 29 11.31 -0.88 2.67
C LEU A 29 10.79 0.56 2.58
N TYR A 30 11.69 1.54 2.50
CA TYR A 30 11.35 2.95 2.31
C TYR A 30 10.39 3.17 1.12
N TYR A 31 10.72 2.59 -0.05
CA TYR A 31 9.88 2.72 -1.23
C TYR A 31 8.51 2.05 -1.04
N ASN A 32 8.46 0.89 -0.41
CA ASN A 32 7.22 0.17 -0.17
C ASN A 32 6.27 0.97 0.72
N TYR A 33 6.74 1.50 1.84
CA TYR A 33 5.93 2.30 2.74
C TYR A 33 5.48 3.61 2.08
N ARG A 34 6.40 4.38 1.51
CA ARG A 34 6.09 5.64 0.83
C ARG A 34 5.10 5.47 -0.33
N ASN A 35 5.38 4.53 -1.22
CA ASN A 35 4.55 4.34 -2.42
C ASN A 35 3.17 3.78 -2.08
N SER A 36 3.07 2.94 -1.05
CA SER A 36 1.81 2.46 -0.50
C SER A 36 0.94 3.62 -0.02
N LEU A 37 1.50 4.56 0.76
CA LEU A 37 0.79 5.76 1.20
C LEU A 37 0.34 6.64 0.01
N TYR A 38 1.20 6.83 -1.01
CA TYR A 38 0.82 7.56 -2.22
C TYR A 38 -0.31 6.89 -2.97
N MET A 39 -0.26 5.57 -3.12
CA MET A 39 -1.29 4.79 -3.79
C MET A 39 -2.63 4.92 -3.08
N LEU A 40 -2.65 4.74 -1.76
CA LEU A 40 -3.86 4.90 -0.94
C LEU A 40 -4.41 6.32 -1.05
N PHE A 41 -3.56 7.33 -0.84
CA PHE A 41 -3.98 8.74 -0.90
C PHE A 41 -4.55 9.11 -2.27
N LYS A 42 -3.97 8.61 -3.36
CA LYS A 42 -4.38 8.91 -4.73
C LYS A 42 -5.70 8.25 -5.10
N ASN A 43 -5.91 6.99 -4.71
CA ASN A 43 -6.98 6.14 -5.25
C ASN A 43 -8.19 5.96 -4.31
N LEU A 44 -8.03 6.12 -3.00
CA LEU A 44 -9.14 5.92 -2.07
C LEU A 44 -10.23 7.00 -2.20
N PRO A 45 -11.51 6.64 -2.01
CA PRO A 45 -12.60 7.60 -1.89
C PRO A 45 -12.36 8.57 -0.73
N LYS A 46 -12.81 9.84 -0.86
CA LYS A 46 -12.61 10.84 0.19
C LYS A 46 -13.18 10.40 1.55
N ARG A 47 -14.32 9.71 1.53
CA ARG A 47 -15.04 9.28 2.74
C ARG A 47 -14.20 8.39 3.65
N SER A 48 -13.40 7.49 3.06
CA SER A 48 -12.59 6.51 3.81
C SER A 48 -11.11 6.90 3.90
N LEU A 49 -10.69 7.95 3.16
CA LEU A 49 -9.29 8.31 3.02
C LEU A 49 -8.62 8.60 4.36
N PHE A 50 -9.23 9.46 5.17
CA PHE A 50 -8.64 9.88 6.45
C PHE A 50 -8.46 8.68 7.39
N LEU A 51 -9.51 7.90 7.58
CA LEU A 51 -9.49 6.74 8.47
C LEU A 51 -8.47 5.70 8.03
N ILE A 52 -8.42 5.37 6.74
CA ILE A 52 -7.50 4.35 6.24
C ILE A 52 -6.06 4.83 6.31
N ILE A 53 -5.77 6.09 5.98
CA ILE A 53 -4.41 6.65 6.12
C ILE A 53 -4.01 6.68 7.59
N PHE A 54 -4.90 7.07 8.50
CA PHE A 54 -4.62 7.09 9.93
C PHE A 54 -4.27 5.69 10.46
N ILE A 55 -5.12 4.69 10.18
CA ILE A 55 -4.84 3.29 10.58
C ILE A 55 -3.51 2.83 9.99
N ARG A 56 -3.24 3.15 8.73
CA ARG A 56 -1.98 2.79 8.07
C ARG A 56 -0.77 3.41 8.77
N LEU A 57 -0.83 4.69 9.14
CA LEU A 57 0.25 5.36 9.85
C LEU A 57 0.51 4.75 11.23
N VAL A 58 -0.55 4.35 11.95
CA VAL A 58 -0.42 3.65 13.24
C VAL A 58 0.27 2.30 13.04
N LEU A 59 -0.18 1.48 12.09
CA LEU A 59 0.43 0.17 11.81
C LEU A 59 1.89 0.29 11.36
N ASP A 60 2.19 1.29 10.54
CA ASP A 60 3.56 1.57 10.11
C ASP A 60 4.44 2.01 11.29
N GLY A 61 3.89 2.83 12.21
CA GLY A 61 4.55 3.21 13.45
C GLY A 61 4.87 2.02 14.35
N LEU A 62 3.91 1.10 14.53
CA LEU A 62 4.14 -0.15 15.27
C LEU A 62 5.23 -1.01 14.61
N SER A 63 5.24 -1.10 13.29
CA SER A 63 6.29 -1.79 12.54
C SER A 63 7.66 -1.14 12.75
N ALA A 64 7.72 0.20 12.69
CA ALA A 64 8.94 0.96 12.93
C ALA A 64 9.47 0.71 14.36
N PHE A 65 8.58 0.74 15.35
CA PHE A 65 8.93 0.46 16.74
C PHE A 65 9.46 -0.97 16.92
N ALA A 66 8.83 -1.96 16.28
CA ALA A 66 9.33 -3.34 16.30
C ALA A 66 10.72 -3.48 15.68
N TYR A 67 11.04 -2.73 14.61
CA TYR A 67 12.40 -2.68 14.08
C TYR A 67 13.39 -2.04 15.05
N LEU A 68 12.98 -0.99 15.76
CA LEU A 68 13.81 -0.34 16.77
C LEU A 68 14.16 -1.30 17.91
N LEU A 69 13.17 -2.03 18.46
CA LEU A 69 13.38 -3.01 19.51
C LEU A 69 14.31 -4.17 19.10
N LYS A 70 14.33 -4.51 17.81
CA LYS A 70 15.24 -5.52 17.24
C LYS A 70 16.64 -4.98 16.89
N GLY A 71 16.95 -3.73 17.22
CA GLY A 71 18.22 -3.08 16.86
C GLY A 71 18.38 -2.75 15.38
N ASN A 72 17.33 -2.88 14.57
CA ASN A 72 17.37 -2.65 13.12
C ASN A 72 17.12 -1.18 12.79
N PHE A 73 18.01 -0.29 13.20
CA PHE A 73 17.88 1.17 13.04
C PHE A 73 17.72 1.62 11.57
N GLY A 74 18.34 0.90 10.63
CA GLY A 74 18.20 1.19 9.19
C GLY A 74 16.77 1.03 8.70
N PHE A 75 16.06 0.02 9.16
CA PHE A 75 14.65 -0.23 8.84
C PHE A 75 13.72 0.77 9.55
N PHE A 76 13.97 1.08 10.81
CA PHE A 76 13.27 2.15 11.53
C PHE A 76 13.37 3.47 10.77
N LYS A 77 14.60 3.89 10.42
CA LYS A 77 14.86 5.11 9.64
C LYS A 77 14.13 5.10 8.29
N ALA A 78 14.09 3.95 7.62
CA ALA A 78 13.42 3.81 6.33
C ALA A 78 11.92 4.09 6.43
N VAL A 79 11.23 3.55 7.45
CA VAL A 79 9.80 3.82 7.68
C VAL A 79 9.58 5.28 8.01
N PHE A 80 10.36 5.84 8.93
CA PHE A 80 10.26 7.25 9.33
C PHE A 80 10.43 8.19 8.13
N MET A 81 11.49 7.99 7.34
CA MET A 81 11.76 8.79 6.14
C MET A 81 10.67 8.64 5.07
N ALA A 82 10.04 7.46 4.97
CA ALA A 82 8.91 7.24 4.08
C ALA A 82 7.72 8.13 4.44
N HIS A 83 7.41 8.27 5.74
CA HIS A 83 6.35 9.15 6.25
C HIS A 83 6.71 10.62 6.02
N CYS A 84 7.94 11.05 6.34
CA CYS A 84 8.39 12.41 6.07
C CYS A 84 8.27 12.76 4.57
N SER A 85 8.69 11.85 3.69
CA SER A 85 8.57 12.02 2.24
C SER A 85 7.12 12.09 1.76
N PHE A 86 6.22 11.30 2.37
CA PHE A 86 4.79 11.34 2.07
C PHE A 86 4.21 12.72 2.39
N TRP A 87 4.43 13.22 3.60
CA TRP A 87 3.91 14.52 4.03
C TRP A 87 4.53 15.68 3.26
N GLY A 88 5.84 15.68 3.02
CA GLY A 88 6.53 16.71 2.25
C GLY A 88 6.06 16.81 0.80
N LYS A 89 5.52 15.72 0.22
CA LYS A 89 5.02 15.70 -1.17
C LYS A 89 3.50 15.62 -1.28
N ILE A 90 2.76 15.83 -0.20
CA ILE A 90 1.30 15.69 -0.19
C ILE A 90 0.61 16.67 -1.15
N GLY A 91 1.17 17.87 -1.34
CA GLY A 91 0.68 18.86 -2.31
C GLY A 91 0.67 18.31 -3.75
N ASN A 92 1.75 17.64 -4.14
CA ASN A 92 1.84 16.98 -5.45
C ASN A 92 0.81 15.85 -5.59
N GLN A 93 0.59 15.07 -4.52
CA GLN A 93 -0.41 14.01 -4.55
C GLN A 93 -1.83 14.58 -4.61
N ARG A 94 -2.11 15.69 -3.93
CA ARG A 94 -3.38 16.43 -4.05
C ARG A 94 -3.63 16.89 -5.49
N ARG A 95 -2.61 17.44 -6.16
CA ARG A 95 -2.71 17.86 -7.56
C ARG A 95 -3.03 16.68 -8.48
N LYS A 96 -2.27 15.58 -8.38
CA LYS A 96 -2.52 14.35 -9.13
C LYS A 96 -3.93 13.78 -8.87
N ARG A 97 -4.40 13.82 -7.62
CA ARG A 97 -5.75 13.40 -7.27
C ARG A 97 -6.83 14.28 -7.90
N LYS A 98 -6.60 15.60 -8.02
CA LYS A 98 -7.52 16.53 -8.71
C LYS A 98 -7.64 16.18 -10.19
N THR A 99 -6.54 15.92 -10.87
CA THR A 99 -6.53 15.51 -12.29
C THR A 99 -7.34 14.23 -12.52
N LEU A 100 -7.29 13.28 -11.59
CA LEU A 100 -8.04 12.02 -11.72
C LEU A 100 -9.54 12.16 -11.45
N LYS A 101 -9.99 13.23 -10.76
CA LYS A 101 -11.41 13.44 -10.45
C LYS A 101 -12.29 13.71 -11.67
N GLY A 102 -11.73 14.26 -12.75
CA GLY A 102 -12.45 14.48 -14.01
C GLY A 102 -12.71 13.20 -14.80
N ILE A 103 -12.09 12.10 -14.37
CA ILE A 103 -12.24 10.80 -15.01
C ILE A 103 -13.31 10.03 -14.21
N ILE A 104 -14.46 9.79 -14.84
CA ILE A 104 -15.57 9.06 -14.23
C ILE A 104 -15.10 7.65 -13.87
N ILE A 105 -14.87 7.43 -12.59
CA ILE A 105 -14.60 6.10 -12.05
C ILE A 105 -15.96 5.42 -11.95
N LYS A 106 -16.26 4.48 -12.84
CA LYS A 106 -17.40 3.57 -12.66
C LYS A 106 -17.28 2.94 -11.29
N LYS A 107 -18.40 2.85 -10.57
CA LYS A 107 -18.45 2.21 -9.26
C LYS A 107 -17.96 0.77 -9.40
N ASP A 108 -16.76 0.50 -8.90
CA ASP A 108 -16.17 -0.83 -9.00
C ASP A 108 -16.75 -1.70 -7.88
N ASN A 109 -17.60 -2.63 -8.27
CA ASN A 109 -18.22 -3.59 -7.34
C ASN A 109 -17.28 -4.75 -6.99
N GLN A 110 -16.09 -4.81 -7.63
CA GLN A 110 -15.09 -5.86 -7.40
C GLN A 110 -14.14 -5.54 -6.24
N ILE A 111 -14.22 -4.33 -5.67
CA ILE A 111 -13.41 -3.97 -4.51
C ILE A 111 -13.93 -4.69 -3.27
N LEU A 112 -13.11 -5.55 -2.71
CA LEU A 112 -13.38 -6.20 -1.44
C LEU A 112 -13.47 -5.15 -0.31
N ARG A 113 -14.67 -4.96 0.28
CA ARG A 113 -14.92 -3.93 1.31
C ARG A 113 -14.65 -4.42 2.73
N ARG A 114 -13.73 -5.35 2.90
CA ARG A 114 -13.36 -5.92 4.19
C ARG A 114 -11.85 -6.09 4.29
N SER A 115 -11.33 -6.25 5.50
CA SER A 115 -9.91 -6.43 5.74
C SER A 115 -9.53 -7.89 5.53
N ILE A 116 -8.67 -8.17 4.55
CA ILE A 116 -8.10 -9.51 4.32
C ILE A 116 -7.31 -9.97 5.56
N ILE A 117 -6.68 -9.06 6.29
CA ILE A 117 -5.94 -9.37 7.52
C ILE A 117 -6.90 -9.92 8.60
N ILE A 118 -8.04 -9.27 8.80
CA ILE A 118 -9.07 -9.73 9.75
C ILE A 118 -9.63 -11.08 9.30
N ASP A 119 -9.93 -11.23 8.01
CA ASP A 119 -10.45 -12.48 7.47
C ASP A 119 -9.45 -13.64 7.65
N PHE A 120 -8.16 -13.38 7.39
CA PHE A 120 -7.12 -14.40 7.52
C PHE A 120 -6.82 -14.78 8.99
N PHE A 121 -6.57 -13.79 9.86
CA PHE A 121 -6.10 -14.06 11.24
C PHE A 121 -7.24 -14.33 12.21
N LEU A 122 -8.35 -13.57 12.14
CA LEU A 122 -9.44 -13.71 13.10
C LEU A 122 -10.53 -14.67 12.61
N ARG A 123 -10.88 -14.62 11.33
CA ARG A 123 -11.92 -15.48 10.75
C ARG A 123 -11.39 -16.78 10.16
N LYS A 124 -10.05 -16.99 10.21
CA LYS A 124 -9.36 -18.20 9.71
C LYS A 124 -9.65 -18.54 8.23
N LYS A 125 -10.03 -17.58 7.43
CA LYS A 125 -10.27 -17.76 5.99
C LYS A 125 -8.94 -17.77 5.25
N ARG A 126 -8.44 -18.94 4.90
CA ARG A 126 -7.09 -19.14 4.34
C ARG A 126 -7.05 -19.28 2.82
N THR A 127 -8.18 -19.42 2.17
CA THR A 127 -8.28 -19.60 0.72
C THR A 127 -9.11 -18.47 0.11
N PHE A 128 -8.84 -18.14 -1.16
CA PHE A 128 -9.60 -17.13 -1.89
C PHE A 128 -11.10 -17.48 -1.97
N ASN A 129 -11.42 -18.77 -2.16
CA ASN A 129 -12.81 -19.25 -2.26
C ASN A 129 -13.58 -19.16 -0.93
N SER A 130 -12.89 -18.96 0.20
CA SER A 130 -13.52 -18.75 1.51
C SER A 130 -13.80 -17.26 1.80
N LEU A 131 -13.32 -16.37 0.92
CA LEU A 131 -13.56 -14.94 1.00
C LEU A 131 -14.91 -14.59 0.39
#